data_9623e93377248467a92b556073a67841
#
_entry.id   9623e93377248467a92b556073a67841
#
_cell.length_a   1.000
_cell.length_b   1.000
_cell.length_c   1.000
_cell.angle_alpha   90.00
_cell.angle_beta   90.00
_cell.angle_gamma   90.00
#
_symmetry.space_group_name_H-M   'P 1'
#
loop_
_entity.id
_entity.type
_entity.pdbx_description
1 polymer ?
#
loop_
_entity_poly.entity_id
_entity_poly.type
_entity_poly.pdbx_seq_one_letter_code
_entity_poly.pdbx_strand_id
1 'polypeptide(L)'
;MKELILAYQGEMTLKGLNRGKFEARLAKTIRWRLESLGKFKVYQAQSTVFIEPKEDGLDMDEAFRRVSHVFGIVKLSRAVECPKDFAAICETAEAYLGETLRGIRTFKVEAKRADKTYPMKSPEICRELGAYLLDKHHHLRVDVHNPQLEIMVEIRDYAAYVHGPKVEAAGGLPVGTSGRALNLLSGGIDSPVAAWCMARRGLALHHIHFASPPYTSLRAKLKVRDLARELVEYTGNCTLFVVPYTKPQEYIRDNAPDVLFTVLMRRSMLRIANQVAKKLELQALITGESLAQVASQTMAALACTDQAQDLPVLRPCIGMDKIEIINISRKIGTFETSIEPYEDCCTIFTPPHPKTNPTLDEILAAETAMPGLAALEAEAAENVEKIYIRMGDDELL
;
A
#
# COMPACT_ATOMS: atom_id res chain seq x y z
N MET A 1 -26.87 13.01 15.30
CA MET A 1 -26.49 11.58 15.52
C MET A 1 -24.98 11.50 15.67
N LYS A 2 -24.46 10.59 16.51
CA LYS A 2 -23.02 10.41 16.70
C LYS A 2 -22.48 9.42 15.67
N GLU A 3 -21.95 9.94 14.56
CA GLU A 3 -21.32 9.14 13.52
C GLU A 3 -19.87 8.83 13.85
N LEU A 4 -19.40 7.63 13.49
CA LEU A 4 -18.03 7.17 13.70
C LEU A 4 -17.62 6.18 12.58
N ILE A 5 -16.32 5.85 12.53
CA ILE A 5 -15.81 4.81 11.64
C ILE A 5 -15.51 3.56 12.46
N LEU A 6 -16.05 2.42 12.03
CA LEU A 6 -15.69 1.09 12.50
C LEU A 6 -14.67 0.48 11.52
N ALA A 7 -13.46 0.21 12.00
CA ALA A 7 -12.40 -0.40 11.19
C ALA A 7 -12.07 -1.80 11.72
N TYR A 8 -12.22 -2.80 10.85
CA TYR A 8 -12.10 -4.21 11.22
C TYR A 8 -10.69 -4.72 10.94
N GLN A 9 -10.10 -5.33 11.94
CA GLN A 9 -8.75 -5.90 11.86
C GLN A 9 -8.76 -7.24 11.11
N GLY A 10 -7.67 -7.52 10.39
CA GLY A 10 -7.46 -8.77 9.66
C GLY A 10 -6.54 -9.75 10.41
N GLU A 11 -5.50 -10.20 9.71
CA GLU A 11 -4.54 -11.21 10.18
C GLU A 11 -3.79 -10.85 11.48
N MET A 12 -3.81 -9.60 11.91
CA MET A 12 -3.23 -9.20 13.21
C MET A 12 -3.84 -9.93 14.39
N THR A 13 -5.11 -10.35 14.29
CA THR A 13 -5.80 -11.11 15.33
C THR A 13 -5.14 -12.47 15.59
N LEU A 14 -4.34 -12.97 14.63
CA LEU A 14 -3.62 -14.24 14.72
C LEU A 14 -2.22 -14.12 15.33
N LYS A 15 -1.77 -12.93 15.75
CA LYS A 15 -0.39 -12.67 16.22
C LYS A 15 -0.10 -13.12 17.66
N GLY A 16 -1.04 -13.76 18.34
CA GLY A 16 -0.83 -14.30 19.69
C GLY A 16 -0.33 -13.24 20.67
N LEU A 17 0.76 -13.54 21.39
CA LEU A 17 1.35 -12.64 22.41
C LEU A 17 1.85 -11.30 21.86
N ASN A 18 2.16 -11.20 20.57
CA ASN A 18 2.60 -9.96 19.93
C ASN A 18 1.45 -9.04 19.51
N ARG A 19 0.21 -9.48 19.59
CA ARG A 19 -0.97 -8.75 19.12
C ARG A 19 -1.01 -7.30 19.63
N GLY A 20 -0.76 -7.08 20.91
CA GLY A 20 -0.79 -5.75 21.51
C GLY A 20 0.17 -4.74 20.87
N LYS A 21 1.36 -5.20 20.42
CA LYS A 21 2.33 -4.32 19.71
C LYS A 21 1.80 -3.90 18.34
N PHE A 22 1.19 -4.82 17.60
CA PHE A 22 0.59 -4.52 16.29
C PHE A 22 -0.61 -3.58 16.43
N GLU A 23 -1.46 -3.80 17.41
CA GLU A 23 -2.63 -2.97 17.71
C GLU A 23 -2.22 -1.54 18.12
N ALA A 24 -1.22 -1.41 18.98
CA ALA A 24 -0.67 -0.11 19.38
C ALA A 24 -0.08 0.65 18.18
N ARG A 25 0.63 -0.05 17.30
CA ARG A 25 1.17 0.53 16.06
C ARG A 25 0.07 0.98 15.13
N LEU A 26 -0.96 0.16 14.93
CA LEU A 26 -2.13 0.50 14.11
C LEU A 26 -2.82 1.76 14.63
N ALA A 27 -3.15 1.79 15.91
CA ALA A 27 -3.80 2.96 16.53
C ALA A 27 -2.96 4.24 16.41
N LYS A 28 -1.62 4.13 16.57
CA LYS A 28 -0.70 5.26 16.37
C LYS A 28 -0.74 5.75 14.92
N THR A 29 -0.72 4.83 13.95
CA THR A 29 -0.78 5.16 12.52
C THR A 29 -2.09 5.86 12.17
N ILE A 30 -3.23 5.37 12.66
CA ILE A 30 -4.54 5.99 12.41
C ILE A 30 -4.58 7.41 12.99
N ARG A 31 -4.16 7.61 14.25
CA ARG A 31 -4.13 8.95 14.87
C ARG A 31 -3.27 9.92 14.06
N TRP A 32 -2.08 9.51 13.66
CA TRP A 32 -1.18 10.33 12.85
C TRP A 32 -1.81 10.70 11.49
N ARG A 33 -2.48 9.76 10.83
CA ARG A 33 -3.14 10.03 9.55
C ARG A 33 -4.31 11.01 9.64
N LEU A 34 -4.97 11.06 10.78
CA LEU A 34 -6.13 11.93 11.01
C LEU A 34 -5.77 13.27 11.65
N GLU A 35 -4.52 13.46 12.07
CA GLU A 35 -4.08 14.63 12.86
C GLU A 35 -4.38 15.96 12.16
N SER A 36 -4.20 16.05 10.85
CA SER A 36 -4.50 17.26 10.08
C SER A 36 -5.99 17.53 9.84
N LEU A 37 -6.86 16.55 10.08
CA LEU A 37 -8.32 16.72 9.94
C LEU A 37 -9.00 17.17 11.23
N GLY A 38 -8.33 17.06 12.38
CA GLY A 38 -8.86 17.43 13.68
C GLY A 38 -8.72 16.32 14.72
N LYS A 39 -9.47 16.43 15.83
CA LYS A 39 -9.34 15.52 16.96
C LYS A 39 -10.27 14.31 16.84
N PHE A 40 -9.69 13.13 16.83
CA PHE A 40 -10.39 11.84 16.84
C PHE A 40 -10.00 11.04 18.09
N LYS A 41 -11.00 10.38 18.70
CA LYS A 41 -10.76 9.34 19.69
C LYS A 41 -10.61 8.00 18.97
N VAL A 42 -9.44 7.38 19.09
CA VAL A 42 -9.12 6.09 18.47
C VAL A 42 -8.88 5.07 19.57
N TYR A 43 -9.72 4.05 19.66
CA TYR A 43 -9.60 2.97 20.63
C TYR A 43 -10.01 1.63 20.00
N GLN A 44 -9.72 0.53 20.69
CA GLN A 44 -9.97 -0.82 20.19
C GLN A 44 -10.83 -1.60 21.16
N ALA A 45 -11.79 -2.32 20.61
CA ALA A 45 -12.58 -3.30 21.33
C ALA A 45 -12.99 -4.45 20.39
N GLN A 46 -12.90 -5.68 20.86
CA GLN A 46 -13.39 -6.88 20.14
C GLN A 46 -12.91 -6.98 18.68
N SER A 47 -11.60 -6.78 18.44
CA SER A 47 -10.95 -6.79 17.12
C SER A 47 -11.46 -5.74 16.12
N THR A 48 -12.06 -4.67 16.63
CA THR A 48 -12.50 -3.51 15.87
C THR A 48 -11.83 -2.25 16.43
N VAL A 49 -11.38 -1.37 15.55
CA VAL A 49 -10.91 -0.03 15.90
C VAL A 49 -12.08 0.92 15.71
N PHE A 50 -12.39 1.67 16.76
CA PHE A 50 -13.40 2.72 16.78
C PHE A 50 -12.71 4.07 16.59
N ILE A 51 -13.21 4.86 15.66
CA ILE A 51 -12.67 6.19 15.34
C ILE A 51 -13.82 7.17 15.43
N GLU A 52 -13.88 7.88 16.57
CA GLU A 52 -14.94 8.81 16.92
C GLU A 52 -14.46 10.24 16.75
N PRO A 53 -15.16 11.12 16.01
CA PRO A 53 -14.88 12.54 15.99
C PRO A 53 -15.12 13.11 17.42
N LYS A 54 -14.21 13.99 17.86
CA LYS A 54 -14.35 14.72 19.13
C LYS A 54 -14.88 16.14 18.98
N GLU A 55 -15.00 16.58 17.76
CA GLU A 55 -15.42 17.91 17.36
C GLU A 55 -16.46 17.79 16.26
N ASP A 56 -17.37 18.72 16.15
CA ASP A 56 -18.35 18.78 15.06
C ASP A 56 -17.70 19.34 13.79
N GLY A 57 -18.24 18.96 12.63
CA GLY A 57 -17.80 19.48 11.33
C GLY A 57 -16.50 18.91 10.78
N LEU A 58 -15.97 17.83 11.37
CA LEU A 58 -14.82 17.13 10.81
C LEU A 58 -15.19 16.45 9.49
N ASP A 59 -14.26 16.45 8.53
CA ASP A 59 -14.44 15.75 7.25
C ASP A 59 -14.35 14.23 7.44
N MET A 60 -15.53 13.62 7.62
CA MET A 60 -15.64 12.16 7.81
C MET A 60 -15.40 11.36 6.54
N ASP A 61 -15.59 11.95 5.36
CA ASP A 61 -15.33 11.29 4.09
C ASP A 61 -13.82 11.17 3.87
N GLU A 62 -13.08 12.24 4.07
CA GLU A 62 -11.62 12.22 4.00
C GLU A 62 -11.01 11.35 5.12
N ALA A 63 -11.57 11.40 6.34
CA ALA A 63 -11.14 10.51 7.42
C ALA A 63 -11.33 9.03 7.04
N PHE A 64 -12.48 8.69 6.45
CA PHE A 64 -12.79 7.33 5.96
C PHE A 64 -11.82 6.91 4.87
N ARG A 65 -11.55 7.77 3.88
CA ARG A 65 -10.59 7.54 2.80
C ARG A 65 -9.18 7.27 3.36
N ARG A 66 -8.68 8.13 4.25
CA ARG A 66 -7.33 7.95 4.86
C ARG A 66 -7.21 6.67 5.66
N VAL A 67 -8.26 6.31 6.40
CA VAL A 67 -8.27 5.08 7.20
C VAL A 67 -8.33 3.84 6.30
N SER A 68 -9.00 3.90 5.14
CA SER A 68 -9.07 2.78 4.19
C SER A 68 -7.69 2.40 3.62
N HIS A 69 -6.74 3.34 3.57
CA HIS A 69 -5.37 3.12 3.12
C HIS A 69 -4.42 2.62 4.23
N VAL A 70 -4.90 2.47 5.46
CA VAL A 70 -4.05 1.99 6.58
C VAL A 70 -3.92 0.48 6.54
N PHE A 71 -2.68 -0.01 6.38
CA PHE A 71 -2.40 -1.45 6.51
C PHE A 71 -2.70 -1.96 7.91
N GLY A 72 -3.34 -3.14 7.97
CA GLY A 72 -3.87 -3.76 9.18
C GLY A 72 -5.39 -3.73 9.27
N ILE A 73 -6.05 -2.88 8.48
CA ILE A 73 -7.51 -2.79 8.36
C ILE A 73 -7.94 -3.52 7.09
N VAL A 74 -8.85 -4.50 7.22
CA VAL A 74 -9.35 -5.29 6.07
C VAL A 74 -10.66 -4.75 5.52
N LYS A 75 -11.51 -4.22 6.40
CA LYS A 75 -12.80 -3.60 6.04
C LYS A 75 -13.06 -2.44 6.98
N LEU A 76 -13.89 -1.50 6.54
CA LEU A 76 -14.38 -0.41 7.37
C LEU A 76 -15.81 -0.05 6.98
N SER A 77 -16.52 0.59 7.89
CA SER A 77 -17.85 1.15 7.65
C SER A 77 -18.03 2.45 8.43
N ARG A 78 -18.83 3.36 7.89
CA ARG A 78 -19.38 4.49 8.65
C ARG A 78 -20.59 3.97 9.42
N ALA A 79 -20.68 4.29 10.68
CA ALA A 79 -21.72 3.78 11.57
C ALA A 79 -22.26 4.91 12.47
N VAL A 80 -23.48 4.75 12.92
CA VAL A 80 -24.05 5.61 13.96
C VAL A 80 -24.25 4.80 15.22
N GLU A 81 -23.79 5.37 16.35
CA GLU A 81 -23.97 4.80 17.68
C GLU A 81 -25.36 5.13 18.22
N CYS A 82 -26.02 4.16 18.82
CA CYS A 82 -27.30 4.34 19.53
C CYS A 82 -27.38 3.46 20.78
N PRO A 83 -28.34 3.75 21.69
CA PRO A 83 -28.61 2.88 22.84
C PRO A 83 -28.97 1.46 22.41
N LYS A 84 -28.71 0.49 23.30
CA LYS A 84 -29.09 -0.93 23.09
C LYS A 84 -30.60 -1.19 23.35
N ASP A 85 -31.43 -0.24 23.00
CA ASP A 85 -32.88 -0.39 22.97
C ASP A 85 -33.33 -0.63 21.53
N PHE A 86 -34.26 -1.57 21.33
CA PHE A 86 -34.64 -1.93 19.96
C PHE A 86 -35.38 -0.81 19.24
N ALA A 87 -36.20 -0.02 19.94
CA ALA A 87 -36.87 1.13 19.36
C ALA A 87 -35.86 2.19 18.91
N ALA A 88 -34.85 2.47 19.74
CA ALA A 88 -33.77 3.40 19.38
C ALA A 88 -32.95 2.90 18.17
N ILE A 89 -32.75 1.58 18.04
CA ILE A 89 -32.08 1.01 16.86
C ILE A 89 -32.92 1.22 15.59
N CYS A 90 -34.23 1.02 15.66
CA CYS A 90 -35.15 1.25 14.54
C CYS A 90 -35.19 2.72 14.11
N GLU A 91 -35.33 3.63 15.07
CA GLU A 91 -35.31 5.07 14.80
C GLU A 91 -33.96 5.54 14.22
N THR A 92 -32.86 5.01 14.73
CA THR A 92 -31.52 5.32 14.22
C THR A 92 -31.32 4.80 12.78
N ALA A 93 -31.80 3.58 12.49
CA ALA A 93 -31.71 3.01 11.15
C ALA A 93 -32.50 3.83 10.14
N GLU A 94 -33.71 4.25 10.48
CA GLU A 94 -34.52 5.15 9.63
C GLU A 94 -33.88 6.53 9.46
N ALA A 95 -33.42 7.13 10.56
CA ALA A 95 -32.84 8.47 10.51
C ALA A 95 -31.51 8.53 9.74
N TYR A 96 -30.70 7.47 9.81
CA TYR A 96 -29.39 7.41 9.18
C TYR A 96 -29.43 6.91 7.74
N LEU A 97 -30.24 5.89 7.45
CA LEU A 97 -30.29 5.23 6.13
C LEU A 97 -31.54 5.53 5.33
N GLY A 98 -32.51 6.24 5.89
CA GLY A 98 -33.83 6.49 5.28
C GLY A 98 -33.75 7.19 3.93
N GLU A 99 -32.81 8.13 3.74
CA GLU A 99 -32.60 8.77 2.43
C GLU A 99 -32.09 7.74 1.39
N THR A 100 -31.14 6.91 1.75
CA THR A 100 -30.64 5.84 0.89
C THR A 100 -31.75 4.84 0.57
N LEU A 101 -32.56 4.48 1.58
CA LEU A 101 -33.69 3.55 1.41
C LEU A 101 -34.74 4.07 0.43
N ARG A 102 -34.98 5.39 0.36
CA ARG A 102 -35.90 5.98 -0.63
C ARG A 102 -35.42 5.82 -2.07
N GLY A 103 -34.11 5.70 -2.29
CA GLY A 103 -33.51 5.58 -3.64
C GLY A 103 -33.35 4.16 -4.18
N ILE A 104 -33.66 3.12 -3.39
CA ILE A 104 -33.47 1.71 -3.74
C ILE A 104 -34.78 0.92 -3.77
N ARG A 105 -34.71 -0.34 -4.19
CA ARG A 105 -35.86 -1.26 -4.25
C ARG A 105 -35.72 -2.47 -3.31
N THR A 106 -34.49 -2.90 -3.04
CA THR A 106 -34.25 -4.10 -2.26
C THR A 106 -33.22 -3.86 -1.16
N PHE A 107 -33.45 -4.45 -0.02
CA PHE A 107 -32.54 -4.39 1.11
C PHE A 107 -32.51 -5.72 1.89
N LYS A 108 -31.52 -5.84 2.76
CA LYS A 108 -31.37 -6.93 3.72
C LYS A 108 -30.90 -6.35 5.05
N VAL A 109 -31.40 -6.91 6.14
CA VAL A 109 -30.86 -6.62 7.49
C VAL A 109 -30.02 -7.78 7.96
N GLU A 110 -28.82 -7.48 8.44
CA GLU A 110 -27.93 -8.40 9.15
C GLU A 110 -27.68 -7.90 10.56
N ALA A 111 -27.62 -8.81 11.52
CA ALA A 111 -27.35 -8.46 12.91
C ALA A 111 -26.23 -9.32 13.51
N LYS A 112 -25.26 -8.66 14.15
CA LYS A 112 -24.18 -9.31 14.89
C LYS A 112 -24.23 -8.90 16.36
N ARG A 113 -24.23 -9.90 17.25
CA ARG A 113 -24.21 -9.67 18.69
C ARG A 113 -22.89 -10.13 19.28
N ALA A 114 -22.08 -9.19 19.75
CA ALA A 114 -20.97 -9.46 20.64
C ALA A 114 -21.49 -9.64 22.09
N ASP A 115 -22.39 -8.77 22.51
CA ASP A 115 -23.13 -8.93 23.77
C ASP A 115 -24.20 -10.03 23.62
N LYS A 116 -23.97 -11.18 24.27
CA LYS A 116 -24.88 -12.32 24.26
C LYS A 116 -26.04 -12.18 25.26
N THR A 117 -25.97 -11.19 26.16
CA THR A 117 -27.02 -10.92 27.16
C THR A 117 -28.17 -10.08 26.59
N TYR A 118 -27.98 -9.48 25.41
CA TYR A 118 -29.05 -8.73 24.75
C TYR A 118 -30.29 -9.64 24.51
N PRO A 119 -31.51 -9.16 24.84
CA PRO A 119 -32.71 -10.02 24.89
C PRO A 119 -33.04 -10.68 23.55
N MET A 120 -32.92 -9.94 22.43
CA MET A 120 -33.27 -10.44 21.11
C MET A 120 -32.11 -11.19 20.46
N LYS A 121 -32.41 -12.30 19.77
CA LYS A 121 -31.43 -13.01 18.94
C LYS A 121 -31.21 -12.28 17.60
N SER A 122 -30.05 -12.51 16.95
CA SER A 122 -29.75 -11.85 15.65
C SER A 122 -30.85 -12.04 14.59
N PRO A 123 -31.44 -13.25 14.39
CA PRO A 123 -32.53 -13.40 13.43
C PRO A 123 -33.81 -12.62 13.81
N GLU A 124 -34.05 -12.42 15.09
CA GLU A 124 -35.21 -11.62 15.57
C GLU A 124 -34.97 -10.14 15.26
N ILE A 125 -33.77 -9.62 15.54
CA ILE A 125 -33.40 -8.24 15.20
C ILE A 125 -33.56 -8.01 13.70
N CYS A 126 -33.06 -8.93 12.86
CA CYS A 126 -33.17 -8.82 11.40
C CYS A 126 -34.64 -8.77 10.94
N ARG A 127 -35.49 -9.64 11.48
CA ARG A 127 -36.92 -9.73 11.13
C ARG A 127 -37.67 -8.48 11.56
N GLU A 128 -37.54 -8.08 12.80
CA GLU A 128 -38.32 -6.97 13.37
C GLU A 128 -37.86 -5.60 12.78
N LEU A 129 -36.55 -5.38 12.62
CA LEU A 129 -36.07 -4.16 11.96
C LEU A 129 -36.46 -4.14 10.47
N GLY A 130 -36.39 -5.31 9.79
CA GLY A 130 -36.86 -5.45 8.42
C GLY A 130 -38.34 -5.09 8.29
N ALA A 131 -39.22 -5.60 9.19
CA ALA A 131 -40.65 -5.27 9.23
C ALA A 131 -40.88 -3.77 9.47
N TYR A 132 -40.16 -3.17 10.43
CA TYR A 132 -40.24 -1.74 10.73
C TYR A 132 -39.90 -0.88 9.49
N LEU A 133 -38.84 -1.21 8.77
CA LEU A 133 -38.43 -0.45 7.57
C LEU A 133 -39.41 -0.65 6.39
N LEU A 134 -40.01 -1.85 6.24
CA LEU A 134 -41.05 -2.08 5.24
C LEU A 134 -42.34 -1.30 5.52
N ASP A 135 -42.68 -1.12 6.78
CA ASP A 135 -43.84 -0.31 7.21
C ASP A 135 -43.61 1.18 6.88
N LYS A 136 -42.37 1.67 7.00
CA LYS A 136 -42.02 3.06 6.66
C LYS A 136 -41.84 3.29 5.16
N HIS A 137 -41.40 2.27 4.44
CA HIS A 137 -41.02 2.36 3.02
C HIS A 137 -41.73 1.27 2.18
N HIS A 138 -43.01 1.46 1.87
CA HIS A 138 -43.85 0.47 1.19
C HIS A 138 -43.35 0.04 -0.20
N HIS A 139 -42.43 0.78 -0.82
CA HIS A 139 -41.81 0.45 -2.11
C HIS A 139 -40.69 -0.56 -2.02
N LEU A 140 -40.18 -0.83 -0.81
CA LEU A 140 -39.06 -1.73 -0.57
C LEU A 140 -39.50 -3.20 -0.55
N ARG A 141 -38.55 -4.08 -0.86
CA ARG A 141 -38.65 -5.55 -0.71
C ARG A 141 -37.40 -6.09 -0.05
N VAL A 142 -37.54 -7.17 0.69
CA VAL A 142 -36.38 -7.89 1.24
C VAL A 142 -35.82 -8.82 0.17
N ASP A 143 -34.51 -8.70 -0.09
CA ASP A 143 -33.75 -9.63 -0.93
C ASP A 143 -32.52 -10.10 -0.15
N VAL A 144 -32.53 -11.37 0.27
CA VAL A 144 -31.46 -11.94 1.09
C VAL A 144 -30.22 -12.34 0.28
N HIS A 145 -30.34 -12.45 -1.04
CA HIS A 145 -29.26 -12.91 -1.92
C HIS A 145 -28.53 -11.76 -2.63
N ASN A 146 -29.28 -10.83 -3.20
CA ASN A 146 -28.72 -9.71 -3.99
C ASN A 146 -29.34 -8.36 -3.57
N PRO A 147 -29.23 -7.94 -2.31
CA PRO A 147 -29.81 -6.67 -1.85
C PRO A 147 -29.02 -5.49 -2.46
N GLN A 148 -29.73 -4.42 -2.79
CA GLN A 148 -29.10 -3.14 -3.16
C GLN A 148 -28.47 -2.45 -1.94
N LEU A 149 -29.01 -2.70 -0.74
CA LEU A 149 -28.45 -2.21 0.52
C LEU A 149 -28.45 -3.32 1.57
N GLU A 150 -27.29 -3.59 2.16
CA GLU A 150 -27.18 -4.41 3.37
C GLU A 150 -27.11 -3.47 4.59
N ILE A 151 -28.08 -3.57 5.48
CA ILE A 151 -28.13 -2.83 6.74
C ILE A 151 -27.58 -3.74 7.83
N MET A 152 -26.53 -3.28 8.51
CA MET A 152 -25.91 -4.03 9.59
C MET A 152 -26.22 -3.40 10.94
N VAL A 153 -26.65 -4.23 11.88
CA VAL A 153 -26.81 -3.88 13.31
C VAL A 153 -25.79 -4.66 14.13
N GLU A 154 -24.86 -3.94 14.77
CA GLU A 154 -23.90 -4.57 15.68
C GLU A 154 -24.23 -4.23 17.13
N ILE A 155 -24.69 -5.23 17.91
CA ILE A 155 -24.91 -5.10 19.36
C ILE A 155 -23.61 -5.42 20.08
N ARG A 156 -23.03 -4.42 20.74
CA ARG A 156 -21.78 -4.55 21.50
C ARG A 156 -22.02 -4.29 22.99
N ASP A 157 -20.96 -4.35 23.81
CA ASP A 157 -21.09 -4.33 25.27
C ASP A 157 -21.79 -3.04 25.77
N TYR A 158 -21.44 -1.88 25.20
CA TYR A 158 -21.90 -0.57 25.70
C TYR A 158 -22.96 0.11 24.82
N ALA A 159 -23.00 -0.19 23.54
CA ALA A 159 -23.88 0.47 22.58
C ALA A 159 -24.28 -0.47 21.44
N ALA A 160 -25.27 -0.07 20.65
CA ALA A 160 -25.56 -0.62 19.33
C ALA A 160 -25.02 0.32 18.24
N TYR A 161 -24.69 -0.27 17.10
CA TYR A 161 -24.17 0.46 15.93
C TYR A 161 -24.96 0.04 14.70
N VAL A 162 -25.47 1.05 13.98
CA VAL A 162 -26.16 0.85 12.71
C VAL A 162 -25.30 1.37 11.59
N HIS A 163 -25.09 0.57 10.54
CA HIS A 163 -24.30 0.97 9.39
C HIS A 163 -24.73 0.27 8.09
N GLY A 164 -24.29 0.80 6.96
CA GLY A 164 -24.42 0.18 5.64
C GLY A 164 -23.35 -0.91 5.39
N PRO A 165 -23.11 -1.27 4.13
CA PRO A 165 -22.14 -2.29 3.75
C PRO A 165 -20.72 -1.91 4.18
N LYS A 166 -19.91 -2.95 4.43
CA LYS A 166 -18.49 -2.79 4.73
C LYS A 166 -17.69 -2.62 3.45
N VAL A 167 -16.84 -1.61 3.40
CA VAL A 167 -15.94 -1.33 2.29
C VAL A 167 -14.60 -2.02 2.52
N GLU A 168 -14.02 -2.60 1.48
CA GLU A 168 -12.68 -3.19 1.50
C GLU A 168 -11.61 -2.12 1.77
N ALA A 169 -10.61 -2.46 2.56
CA ALA A 169 -9.48 -1.61 2.91
C ALA A 169 -8.14 -2.25 2.48
N ALA A 170 -7.02 -1.62 2.84
CA ALA A 170 -5.69 -2.04 2.39
C ALA A 170 -5.26 -3.44 2.88
N GLY A 171 -5.81 -3.93 4.00
CA GLY A 171 -5.45 -5.23 4.58
C GLY A 171 -4.03 -5.27 5.15
N GLY A 172 -3.46 -6.47 5.28
CA GLY A 172 -2.07 -6.68 5.66
C GLY A 172 -1.73 -6.37 7.12
N LEU A 173 -0.50 -5.88 7.36
CA LEU A 173 0.07 -5.58 8.68
C LEU A 173 0.50 -4.11 8.78
N PRO A 174 0.43 -3.47 9.95
CA PRO A 174 0.84 -2.08 10.12
C PRO A 174 2.31 -1.86 9.75
N VAL A 175 2.58 -0.80 9.00
CA VAL A 175 3.93 -0.43 8.55
C VAL A 175 4.91 -0.29 9.73
N GLY A 176 6.11 -0.83 9.56
CA GLY A 176 7.18 -0.82 10.57
C GLY A 176 7.08 -1.94 11.60
N THR A 177 6.19 -2.94 11.41
CA THR A 177 6.11 -4.12 12.28
C THR A 177 7.00 -5.29 11.82
N SER A 178 7.52 -5.23 10.58
CA SER A 178 8.32 -6.32 9.97
C SER A 178 9.71 -5.88 9.53
N GLY A 179 10.20 -4.74 10.03
CA GLY A 179 11.51 -4.20 9.66
C GLY A 179 11.46 -3.06 8.65
N ARG A 180 12.62 -2.78 8.01
CA ARG A 180 12.85 -1.64 7.11
C ARG A 180 13.56 -2.10 5.84
N ALA A 181 13.18 -1.55 4.68
CA ALA A 181 13.77 -1.92 3.39
C ALA A 181 13.95 -0.72 2.45
N LEU A 182 14.82 -0.88 1.46
CA LEU A 182 15.05 0.07 0.39
C LEU A 182 14.45 -0.48 -0.91
N ASN A 183 13.46 0.22 -1.46
CA ASN A 183 12.81 -0.15 -2.71
C ASN A 183 13.47 0.58 -3.89
N LEU A 184 13.92 -0.18 -4.89
CA LEU A 184 14.41 0.39 -6.15
C LEU A 184 13.20 0.86 -6.96
N LEU A 185 12.92 2.17 -6.87
CA LEU A 185 11.76 2.79 -7.49
C LEU A 185 12.13 3.36 -8.87
N SER A 186 11.47 2.86 -9.88
CA SER A 186 11.56 3.34 -11.27
C SER A 186 10.27 4.05 -11.67
N GLY A 187 10.23 4.69 -12.82
CA GLY A 187 9.03 5.28 -13.41
C GLY A 187 8.05 4.26 -14.00
N GLY A 188 8.38 2.96 -13.97
CA GLY A 188 7.53 1.89 -14.49
C GLY A 188 6.45 1.41 -13.51
N ILE A 189 5.53 0.57 -14.01
CA ILE A 189 4.35 0.07 -13.27
C ILE A 189 4.75 -0.87 -12.12
N ASP A 190 5.81 -1.66 -12.28
CA ASP A 190 6.10 -2.82 -11.43
C ASP A 190 6.69 -2.43 -10.06
N SER A 191 7.60 -1.44 -10.03
CA SER A 191 8.30 -1.07 -8.80
C SER A 191 7.44 -0.38 -7.72
N PRO A 192 6.42 0.45 -8.07
CA PRO A 192 5.44 0.93 -7.09
C PRO A 192 4.58 -0.20 -6.52
N VAL A 193 4.17 -1.16 -7.36
CA VAL A 193 3.40 -2.35 -6.92
C VAL A 193 4.24 -3.19 -5.96
N ALA A 194 5.52 -3.40 -6.26
CA ALA A 194 6.43 -4.12 -5.38
C ALA A 194 6.57 -3.43 -4.01
N ALA A 195 6.71 -2.10 -3.99
CA ALA A 195 6.74 -1.32 -2.76
C ALA A 195 5.48 -1.51 -1.93
N TRP A 196 4.30 -1.37 -2.55
CA TRP A 196 3.03 -1.55 -1.87
C TRP A 196 2.85 -2.96 -1.30
N CYS A 197 3.18 -3.99 -2.08
CA CYS A 197 3.11 -5.38 -1.63
C CYS A 197 3.94 -5.62 -0.38
N MET A 198 5.16 -5.08 -0.32
CA MET A 198 6.05 -5.27 0.82
C MET A 198 5.69 -4.40 2.02
N ALA A 199 5.23 -3.16 1.80
CA ALA A 199 4.68 -2.33 2.86
C ALA A 199 3.43 -2.97 3.51
N ARG A 200 2.59 -3.61 2.69
CA ARG A 200 1.43 -4.39 3.15
C ARG A 200 1.82 -5.56 4.06
N ARG A 201 3.07 -6.05 3.97
CA ARG A 201 3.62 -7.06 4.89
C ARG A 201 4.29 -6.45 6.13
N GLY A 202 4.13 -5.15 6.34
CA GLY A 202 4.58 -4.44 7.53
C GLY A 202 5.99 -3.85 7.43
N LEU A 203 6.63 -3.83 6.26
CA LEU A 203 7.92 -3.16 6.07
C LEU A 203 7.74 -1.65 6.02
N ALA A 204 8.60 -0.91 6.72
CA ALA A 204 8.77 0.52 6.52
C ALA A 204 9.74 0.75 5.36
N LEU A 205 9.39 1.61 4.41
CA LEU A 205 10.10 1.77 3.17
C LEU A 205 10.77 3.12 3.04
N HIS A 206 11.96 3.12 2.44
CA HIS A 206 12.54 4.22 1.70
C HIS A 206 12.70 3.80 0.24
N HIS A 207 12.90 4.75 -0.66
CA HIS A 207 13.04 4.50 -2.09
C HIS A 207 14.39 4.96 -2.58
N ILE A 208 14.95 4.27 -3.60
CA ILE A 208 16.14 4.67 -4.33
C ILE A 208 15.84 4.67 -5.81
N HIS A 209 16.22 5.74 -6.50
CA HIS A 209 16.08 5.93 -7.93
C HIS A 209 17.43 6.27 -8.56
N PHE A 210 17.69 5.74 -9.75
CA PHE A 210 18.92 5.98 -10.51
C PHE A 210 18.65 6.97 -11.65
N ALA A 211 19.29 8.12 -11.61
CA ALA A 211 19.15 9.15 -12.63
C ALA A 211 20.45 9.31 -13.43
N SER A 212 20.34 9.38 -14.75
CA SER A 212 21.47 9.49 -15.65
C SER A 212 21.36 10.71 -16.58
N PRO A 213 21.41 11.95 -16.03
CA PRO A 213 21.46 13.14 -16.90
C PRO A 213 22.75 13.17 -17.71
N PRO A 214 22.75 13.67 -19.00
CA PRO A 214 21.59 14.23 -19.70
C PRO A 214 20.66 13.21 -20.36
N TYR A 215 20.93 11.92 -20.26
CA TYR A 215 20.16 10.86 -20.93
C TYR A 215 18.76 10.70 -20.35
N THR A 216 18.58 10.86 -19.03
CA THR A 216 17.26 10.93 -18.40
C THR A 216 16.86 12.38 -18.17
N SER A 217 15.60 12.69 -18.45
CA SER A 217 15.07 14.04 -18.29
C SER A 217 14.75 14.37 -16.82
N LEU A 218 14.66 15.66 -16.50
CA LEU A 218 14.12 16.10 -15.21
C LEU A 218 12.69 15.58 -15.00
N ARG A 219 11.88 15.47 -16.07
CA ARG A 219 10.51 14.95 -15.99
C ARG A 219 10.47 13.47 -15.57
N ALA A 220 11.43 12.65 -15.98
CA ALA A 220 11.56 11.27 -15.50
C ALA A 220 11.79 11.23 -13.97
N LYS A 221 12.66 12.08 -13.43
CA LYS A 221 12.89 12.21 -12.00
C LYS A 221 11.62 12.69 -11.26
N LEU A 222 10.90 13.68 -11.80
CA LEU A 222 9.65 14.19 -11.22
C LEU A 222 8.56 13.12 -11.20
N LYS A 223 8.42 12.35 -12.27
CA LYS A 223 7.51 11.19 -12.34
C LYS A 223 7.76 10.19 -11.19
N VAL A 224 9.01 9.85 -10.92
CA VAL A 224 9.37 8.93 -9.82
C VAL A 224 9.06 9.55 -8.45
N ARG A 225 9.29 10.85 -8.30
CA ARG A 225 8.88 11.57 -7.08
C ARG A 225 7.37 11.52 -6.88
N ASP A 226 6.58 11.68 -7.93
CA ASP A 226 5.13 11.67 -7.86
C ASP A 226 4.61 10.25 -7.56
N LEU A 227 5.21 9.21 -8.13
CA LEU A 227 4.94 7.81 -7.72
C LEU A 227 5.26 7.56 -6.23
N ALA A 228 6.35 8.15 -5.70
CA ALA A 228 6.65 8.04 -4.28
C ALA A 228 5.60 8.77 -3.41
N ARG A 229 5.03 9.90 -3.88
CA ARG A 229 3.92 10.62 -3.21
C ARG A 229 2.64 9.79 -3.17
N GLU A 230 2.27 9.15 -4.28
CA GLU A 230 1.13 8.25 -4.33
C GLU A 230 1.28 7.08 -3.34
N LEU A 231 2.48 6.51 -3.25
CA LEU A 231 2.78 5.42 -2.31
C LEU A 231 2.69 5.85 -0.84
N VAL A 232 3.03 7.09 -0.50
CA VAL A 232 2.97 7.63 0.88
C VAL A 232 1.56 7.54 1.46
N GLU A 233 0.52 7.61 0.63
CA GLU A 233 -0.87 7.38 1.04
C GLU A 233 -1.10 6.02 1.71
N TYR A 234 -0.25 5.04 1.46
CA TYR A 234 -0.27 3.72 2.08
C TYR A 234 0.90 3.51 3.06
N THR A 235 2.11 3.87 2.64
CA THR A 235 3.35 3.52 3.35
C THR A 235 3.71 4.47 4.49
N GLY A 236 3.14 5.69 4.47
CA GLY A 236 3.56 6.79 5.34
C GLY A 236 4.83 7.48 4.80
N ASN A 237 5.29 8.52 5.51
CA ASN A 237 6.42 9.33 5.09
C ASN A 237 7.67 8.50 4.78
N CYS A 238 8.37 8.87 3.71
CA CYS A 238 9.60 8.19 3.26
C CYS A 238 10.65 9.19 2.78
N THR A 239 11.83 8.68 2.45
CA THR A 239 12.86 9.42 1.72
C THR A 239 13.08 8.74 0.38
N LEU A 240 13.08 9.52 -0.69
CA LEU A 240 13.54 9.11 -2.01
C LEU A 240 15.00 9.54 -2.17
N PHE A 241 15.89 8.56 -2.34
CA PHE A 241 17.31 8.74 -2.63
C PHE A 241 17.51 8.72 -4.14
N VAL A 242 18.02 9.81 -4.72
CA VAL A 242 18.31 9.88 -6.16
C VAL A 242 19.81 9.75 -6.36
N VAL A 243 20.22 8.68 -7.03
CA VAL A 243 21.62 8.34 -7.30
C VAL A 243 22.06 8.99 -8.62
N PRO A 244 23.18 9.75 -8.66
CA PRO A 244 23.78 10.22 -9.91
C PRO A 244 24.50 9.06 -10.62
N TYR A 245 23.80 8.40 -11.54
CA TYR A 245 24.24 7.11 -12.11
C TYR A 245 24.95 7.23 -13.46
N THR A 246 25.05 8.41 -14.05
CA THR A 246 25.64 8.62 -15.40
C THR A 246 27.02 8.00 -15.53
N LYS A 247 27.97 8.36 -14.63
CA LYS A 247 29.36 7.90 -14.71
C LYS A 247 29.50 6.36 -14.64
N PRO A 248 28.88 5.66 -13.67
CA PRO A 248 28.91 4.18 -13.67
C PRO A 248 28.30 3.59 -14.95
N GLN A 249 27.19 4.16 -15.43
CA GLN A 249 26.49 3.66 -16.60
C GLN A 249 27.32 3.80 -17.89
N GLU A 250 27.91 4.95 -18.11
CA GLU A 250 28.84 5.21 -19.25
C GLU A 250 30.07 4.31 -19.17
N TYR A 251 30.66 4.16 -17.99
CA TYR A 251 31.82 3.30 -17.81
C TYR A 251 31.53 1.84 -18.15
N ILE A 252 30.35 1.30 -17.76
CA ILE A 252 29.91 -0.05 -18.15
C ILE A 252 29.72 -0.11 -19.67
N ARG A 253 29.05 0.87 -20.29
CA ARG A 253 28.81 0.91 -21.74
C ARG A 253 30.15 0.87 -22.53
N ASP A 254 31.12 1.60 -22.07
CA ASP A 254 32.38 1.82 -22.81
C ASP A 254 33.40 0.67 -22.61
N ASN A 255 33.24 -0.13 -21.56
CA ASN A 255 34.23 -1.17 -21.19
C ASN A 255 33.66 -2.60 -21.11
N ALA A 256 32.35 -2.81 -21.18
CA ALA A 256 31.74 -4.14 -21.11
C ALA A 256 31.31 -4.64 -22.49
N PRO A 257 31.20 -5.97 -22.69
CA PRO A 257 30.53 -6.50 -23.86
C PRO A 257 29.06 -6.05 -23.91
N ASP A 258 28.63 -5.48 -25.04
CA ASP A 258 27.27 -4.92 -25.21
C ASP A 258 26.16 -5.88 -24.76
N VAL A 259 26.27 -7.16 -25.14
CA VAL A 259 25.25 -8.17 -24.79
C VAL A 259 25.10 -8.40 -23.29
N LEU A 260 26.09 -8.05 -22.44
CA LEU A 260 26.08 -8.19 -20.99
C LEU A 260 25.72 -6.89 -20.28
N PHE A 261 25.62 -5.78 -21.00
CA PHE A 261 25.42 -4.43 -20.45
C PHE A 261 24.27 -4.39 -19.43
N THR A 262 23.10 -4.90 -19.79
CA THR A 262 21.91 -4.81 -18.93
C THR A 262 22.09 -5.54 -17.59
N VAL A 263 22.71 -6.72 -17.59
CA VAL A 263 22.94 -7.51 -16.35
C VAL A 263 24.00 -6.83 -15.49
N LEU A 264 25.10 -6.35 -16.08
CA LEU A 264 26.17 -5.62 -15.38
C LEU A 264 25.65 -4.31 -14.76
N MET A 265 24.85 -3.56 -15.52
CA MET A 265 24.18 -2.35 -15.02
C MET A 265 23.29 -2.66 -13.80
N ARG A 266 22.47 -3.72 -13.85
CA ARG A 266 21.61 -4.10 -12.73
C ARG A 266 22.42 -4.54 -11.50
N ARG A 267 23.51 -5.26 -11.69
CA ARG A 267 24.45 -5.62 -10.62
C ARG A 267 25.06 -4.37 -9.97
N SER A 268 25.51 -3.41 -10.78
CA SER A 268 26.01 -2.11 -10.31
C SER A 268 24.96 -1.37 -9.48
N MET A 269 23.72 -1.27 -9.97
CA MET A 269 22.61 -0.65 -9.23
C MET A 269 22.34 -1.35 -7.89
N LEU A 270 22.35 -2.69 -7.85
CA LEU A 270 22.15 -3.45 -6.62
C LEU A 270 23.30 -3.24 -5.63
N ARG A 271 24.58 -3.16 -6.07
CA ARG A 271 25.72 -2.87 -5.20
C ARG A 271 25.62 -1.45 -4.59
N ILE A 272 25.25 -0.46 -5.39
CA ILE A 272 25.02 0.91 -4.89
C ILE A 272 23.84 0.92 -3.88
N ALA A 273 22.71 0.31 -4.23
CA ALA A 273 21.56 0.22 -3.35
C ALA A 273 21.91 -0.51 -2.03
N ASN A 274 22.71 -1.57 -2.09
CA ASN A 274 23.20 -2.31 -0.91
C ASN A 274 24.07 -1.41 0.00
N GLN A 275 24.97 -0.61 -0.57
CA GLN A 275 25.78 0.35 0.18
C GLN A 275 24.92 1.41 0.87
N VAL A 276 23.96 2.00 0.15
CA VAL A 276 23.02 2.99 0.71
C VAL A 276 22.15 2.36 1.80
N ALA A 277 21.63 1.16 1.57
CA ALA A 277 20.79 0.45 2.54
C ALA A 277 21.55 0.13 3.83
N LYS A 278 22.81 -0.32 3.74
CA LYS A 278 23.67 -0.58 4.90
C LYS A 278 23.96 0.69 5.72
N LYS A 279 24.26 1.81 5.06
CA LYS A 279 24.46 3.13 5.73
C LYS A 279 23.21 3.57 6.51
N LEU A 280 22.02 3.17 6.06
CA LEU A 280 20.73 3.49 6.67
C LEU A 280 20.22 2.40 7.62
N GLU A 281 20.98 1.36 7.85
CA GLU A 281 20.60 0.18 8.67
C GLU A 281 19.30 -0.46 8.18
N LEU A 282 19.10 -0.53 6.86
CA LEU A 282 17.98 -1.22 6.25
C LEU A 282 18.33 -2.71 6.04
N GLN A 283 17.32 -3.56 6.07
CA GLN A 283 17.48 -5.01 6.21
C GLN A 283 17.27 -5.78 4.91
N ALA A 284 16.73 -5.13 3.88
CA ALA A 284 16.44 -5.75 2.58
C ALA A 284 16.39 -4.71 1.46
N LEU A 285 16.58 -5.18 0.24
CA LEU A 285 16.27 -4.47 -0.99
C LEU A 285 14.95 -5.00 -1.57
N ILE A 286 14.21 -4.16 -2.31
CA ILE A 286 12.99 -4.56 -2.99
C ILE A 286 13.10 -4.16 -4.46
N THR A 287 12.73 -5.07 -5.37
CA THR A 287 12.66 -4.81 -6.81
C THR A 287 11.32 -5.22 -7.40
N GLY A 288 10.91 -4.57 -8.49
CA GLY A 288 9.67 -4.86 -9.21
C GLY A 288 9.82 -5.95 -10.29
N GLU A 289 10.81 -6.84 -10.19
CA GLU A 289 11.07 -7.87 -11.19
C GLU A 289 9.93 -8.91 -11.25
N SER A 290 9.53 -9.23 -12.49
CA SER A 290 8.64 -10.35 -12.82
C SER A 290 9.38 -11.31 -13.75
N LEU A 291 9.32 -12.62 -13.47
CA LEU A 291 10.10 -13.63 -14.20
C LEU A 291 9.73 -13.65 -15.69
N ALA A 292 10.76 -13.63 -16.53
CA ALA A 292 10.64 -13.69 -17.99
C ALA A 292 9.93 -12.49 -18.66
N GLN A 293 9.68 -11.40 -17.94
CA GLN A 293 9.04 -10.20 -18.50
C GLN A 293 9.96 -9.47 -19.48
N VAL A 294 11.26 -9.38 -19.18
CA VAL A 294 12.30 -8.80 -20.05
C VAL A 294 13.57 -9.64 -20.00
N ALA A 295 14.50 -9.41 -20.94
CA ALA A 295 15.72 -10.20 -21.10
C ALA A 295 16.61 -10.27 -19.83
N SER A 296 16.60 -9.25 -18.98
CA SER A 296 17.34 -9.22 -17.71
C SER A 296 16.62 -9.89 -16.55
N GLN A 297 15.43 -10.41 -16.75
CA GLN A 297 14.60 -11.07 -15.72
C GLN A 297 14.44 -12.57 -15.96
N THR A 298 15.36 -13.20 -16.64
CA THR A 298 15.47 -14.66 -16.76
C THR A 298 16.09 -15.24 -15.49
N MET A 299 15.88 -16.53 -15.21
CA MET A 299 16.49 -17.19 -14.06
C MET A 299 18.01 -17.05 -14.02
N ALA A 300 18.68 -17.19 -15.18
CA ALA A 300 20.14 -17.04 -15.30
C ALA A 300 20.57 -15.59 -14.97
N ALA A 301 19.88 -14.59 -15.51
CA ALA A 301 20.18 -13.17 -15.23
C ALA A 301 19.93 -12.84 -13.75
N LEU A 302 18.83 -13.32 -13.16
CA LEU A 302 18.52 -13.12 -11.73
C LEU A 302 19.57 -13.78 -10.83
N ALA A 303 20.00 -15.00 -11.14
CA ALA A 303 21.07 -15.69 -10.40
C ALA A 303 22.39 -14.89 -10.43
N CYS A 304 22.74 -14.30 -11.59
CA CYS A 304 23.89 -13.42 -11.70
C CYS A 304 23.73 -12.14 -10.87
N THR A 305 22.55 -11.51 -10.87
CA THR A 305 22.32 -10.26 -10.13
C THR A 305 22.30 -10.49 -8.62
N ASP A 306 21.82 -11.64 -8.14
CA ASP A 306 21.75 -11.97 -6.71
C ASP A 306 23.14 -12.14 -6.05
N GLN A 307 24.18 -12.35 -6.82
CA GLN A 307 25.56 -12.42 -6.32
C GLN A 307 26.20 -11.03 -6.08
N ALA A 308 25.50 -9.94 -6.44
CA ALA A 308 26.08 -8.60 -6.38
C ALA A 308 25.93 -7.89 -5.02
N GLN A 309 25.13 -8.42 -4.09
CA GLN A 309 24.83 -7.80 -2.79
C GLN A 309 24.69 -8.83 -1.66
N ASP A 310 24.75 -8.34 -0.40
CA ASP A 310 24.65 -9.19 0.78
C ASP A 310 23.25 -9.18 1.40
N LEU A 311 22.49 -8.09 1.20
CA LEU A 311 21.13 -7.98 1.71
C LEU A 311 20.16 -8.81 0.86
N PRO A 312 19.14 -9.43 1.45
CA PRO A 312 18.14 -10.15 0.70
C PRO A 312 17.38 -9.20 -0.25
N VAL A 313 17.16 -9.66 -1.49
CA VAL A 313 16.33 -8.96 -2.49
C VAL A 313 14.94 -9.56 -2.50
N LEU A 314 13.95 -8.79 -2.09
CA LEU A 314 12.55 -9.18 -2.09
C LEU A 314 11.91 -8.82 -3.44
N ARG A 315 11.31 -9.81 -4.10
CA ARG A 315 10.69 -9.68 -5.43
C ARG A 315 9.21 -10.06 -5.37
N PRO A 316 8.35 -9.20 -4.81
CA PRO A 316 6.95 -9.57 -4.62
C PRO A 316 6.17 -9.80 -5.91
N CYS A 317 6.64 -9.24 -7.03
CA CYS A 317 6.01 -9.39 -8.35
C CYS A 317 6.55 -10.58 -9.16
N ILE A 318 7.47 -11.39 -8.63
CA ILE A 318 8.24 -12.38 -9.40
C ILE A 318 7.37 -13.42 -10.10
N GLY A 319 6.24 -13.81 -9.54
CA GLY A 319 5.30 -14.78 -10.10
C GLY A 319 4.00 -14.17 -10.63
N MET A 320 3.91 -12.84 -10.70
CA MET A 320 2.72 -12.14 -11.18
C MET A 320 2.82 -11.92 -12.71
N ASP A 321 1.71 -12.08 -13.40
CA ASP A 321 1.62 -11.64 -14.79
C ASP A 321 1.42 -10.11 -14.88
N LYS A 322 1.54 -9.57 -16.10
CA LYS A 322 1.44 -8.12 -16.31
C LYS A 322 0.06 -7.56 -15.99
N ILE A 323 -1.00 -8.34 -16.15
CA ILE A 323 -2.38 -7.92 -15.89
C ILE A 323 -2.62 -7.83 -14.38
N GLU A 324 -2.11 -8.78 -13.60
CA GLU A 324 -2.17 -8.76 -12.13
C GLU A 324 -1.48 -7.51 -11.59
N ILE A 325 -0.27 -7.20 -12.09
CA ILE A 325 0.48 -6.00 -11.68
C ILE A 325 -0.27 -4.71 -12.05
N ILE A 326 -0.82 -4.62 -13.27
CA ILE A 326 -1.62 -3.47 -13.73
C ILE A 326 -2.86 -3.29 -12.85
N ASN A 327 -3.56 -4.35 -12.49
CA ASN A 327 -4.75 -4.27 -11.64
C ASN A 327 -4.40 -3.74 -10.25
N ILE A 328 -3.28 -4.16 -9.67
CA ILE A 328 -2.80 -3.62 -8.39
C ILE A 328 -2.41 -2.15 -8.57
N SER A 329 -1.68 -1.78 -9.62
CA SER A 329 -1.24 -0.41 -9.89
C SER A 329 -2.44 0.55 -10.01
N ARG A 330 -3.50 0.14 -10.70
CA ARG A 330 -4.76 0.91 -10.77
C ARG A 330 -5.43 1.03 -9.40
N LYS A 331 -5.48 -0.06 -8.64
CA LYS A 331 -6.06 -0.07 -7.29
C LYS A 331 -5.36 0.90 -6.34
N ILE A 332 -4.05 1.05 -6.46
CA ILE A 332 -3.25 1.90 -5.57
C ILE A 332 -3.01 3.31 -6.12
N GLY A 333 -3.56 3.62 -7.30
CA GLY A 333 -3.52 4.95 -7.92
C GLY A 333 -2.23 5.27 -8.69
N THR A 334 -1.26 4.34 -8.81
CA THR A 334 0.04 4.61 -9.43
C THR A 334 0.07 4.37 -10.95
N PHE A 335 -1.02 3.88 -11.54
CA PHE A 335 -1.02 3.46 -12.95
C PHE A 335 -0.86 4.63 -13.90
N GLU A 336 -1.64 5.70 -13.74
CA GLU A 336 -1.65 6.83 -14.68
C GLU A 336 -0.29 7.55 -14.71
N THR A 337 0.30 7.78 -13.55
CA THR A 337 1.67 8.34 -13.45
C THR A 337 2.69 7.39 -14.06
N SER A 338 2.57 6.08 -13.84
CA SER A 338 3.53 5.09 -14.36
C SER A 338 3.56 4.99 -15.89
N ILE A 339 2.48 5.30 -16.59
CA ILE A 339 2.40 5.24 -18.07
C ILE A 339 2.80 6.55 -18.76
N GLU A 340 3.16 7.60 -18.02
CA GLU A 340 3.70 8.82 -18.63
C GLU A 340 4.96 8.52 -19.46
N PRO A 341 5.16 9.17 -20.62
CA PRO A 341 6.18 8.82 -21.60
C PRO A 341 7.59 9.35 -21.25
N TYR A 342 8.03 9.15 -20.01
CA TYR A 342 9.37 9.55 -19.55
C TYR A 342 10.17 8.31 -19.19
N GLU A 343 11.28 8.10 -19.91
CA GLU A 343 12.10 6.90 -19.83
C GLU A 343 13.05 6.92 -18.63
N ASP A 344 13.24 5.73 -18.04
CA ASP A 344 14.21 5.47 -16.99
C ASP A 344 15.62 5.21 -17.56
N CYS A 345 16.65 5.31 -16.71
CA CYS A 345 18.03 5.03 -17.09
C CYS A 345 18.24 3.60 -17.63
N CYS A 346 17.39 2.64 -17.25
CA CYS A 346 17.51 1.24 -17.64
C CYS A 346 17.28 0.99 -19.14
N THR A 347 16.60 1.88 -19.86
CA THR A 347 16.28 1.72 -21.28
C THR A 347 17.32 2.37 -22.22
N ILE A 348 18.15 3.28 -21.71
CA ILE A 348 18.95 4.20 -22.52
C ILE A 348 20.00 3.50 -23.37
N PHE A 349 20.79 2.60 -22.82
CA PHE A 349 21.86 1.89 -23.54
C PHE A 349 21.58 0.39 -23.69
N THR A 350 20.28 0.01 -23.71
CA THR A 350 19.91 -1.39 -23.85
C THR A 350 20.31 -1.89 -25.26
N PRO A 351 21.12 -2.96 -25.34
CA PRO A 351 21.52 -3.50 -26.63
C PRO A 351 20.35 -4.12 -27.38
N PRO A 352 20.37 -4.16 -28.72
CA PRO A 352 19.31 -4.78 -29.52
C PRO A 352 19.09 -6.26 -29.19
N HIS A 353 20.15 -6.97 -28.80
CA HIS A 353 20.15 -8.41 -28.49
C HIS A 353 20.82 -8.68 -27.14
N PRO A 354 20.19 -8.35 -26.00
CA PRO A 354 20.76 -8.62 -24.68
C PRO A 354 20.82 -10.13 -24.43
N LYS A 355 21.87 -10.59 -23.75
CA LYS A 355 22.05 -12.01 -23.42
C LYS A 355 21.02 -12.44 -22.36
N THR A 356 20.18 -13.38 -22.71
CA THR A 356 19.11 -13.90 -21.86
C THR A 356 19.55 -15.06 -20.94
N ASN A 357 20.68 -15.68 -21.25
CA ASN A 357 21.26 -16.79 -20.47
C ASN A 357 22.74 -16.51 -20.15
N PRO A 358 23.08 -15.46 -19.38
CA PRO A 358 24.44 -15.18 -18.95
C PRO A 358 24.89 -16.20 -17.91
N THR A 359 26.19 -16.53 -17.91
CA THR A 359 26.80 -17.29 -16.81
C THR A 359 27.46 -16.33 -15.81
N LEU A 360 27.57 -16.75 -14.55
CA LEU A 360 28.25 -15.94 -13.54
C LEU A 360 29.72 -15.70 -13.88
N ASP A 361 30.40 -16.69 -14.44
CA ASP A 361 31.81 -16.59 -14.87
C ASP A 361 32.00 -15.52 -15.95
N GLU A 362 31.11 -15.43 -16.94
CA GLU A 362 31.14 -14.39 -17.97
C GLU A 362 30.98 -12.99 -17.35
N ILE A 363 30.05 -12.87 -16.42
CA ILE A 363 29.78 -11.61 -15.71
C ILE A 363 30.99 -11.20 -14.87
N LEU A 364 31.57 -12.11 -14.07
CA LEU A 364 32.73 -11.83 -13.24
C LEU A 364 33.98 -11.52 -14.08
N ALA A 365 34.17 -12.18 -15.21
CA ALA A 365 35.26 -11.86 -16.14
C ALA A 365 35.10 -10.45 -16.72
N ALA A 366 33.87 -10.06 -17.11
CA ALA A 366 33.61 -8.70 -17.58
C ALA A 366 33.81 -7.65 -16.48
N GLU A 367 33.40 -7.91 -15.23
CA GLU A 367 33.63 -7.03 -14.07
C GLU A 367 35.13 -6.89 -13.76
N THR A 368 35.91 -7.98 -13.88
CA THR A 368 37.37 -7.95 -13.68
C THR A 368 38.06 -7.04 -14.69
N ALA A 369 37.54 -6.94 -15.90
CA ALA A 369 38.02 -6.04 -16.92
C ALA A 369 37.67 -4.55 -16.69
N MET A 370 36.84 -4.28 -15.67
CA MET A 370 36.36 -2.93 -15.30
C MET A 370 36.83 -2.51 -13.88
N PRO A 371 38.14 -2.40 -13.59
CA PRO A 371 38.64 -2.15 -12.24
C PRO A 371 38.19 -0.79 -11.64
N GLY A 372 37.84 0.17 -12.49
CA GLY A 372 37.38 1.50 -12.06
C GLY A 372 35.90 1.54 -11.60
N LEU A 373 35.10 0.50 -11.90
CA LEU A 373 33.67 0.53 -11.65
C LEU A 373 33.34 0.67 -10.16
N ALA A 374 34.03 -0.06 -9.29
CA ALA A 374 33.79 -0.04 -7.85
C ALA A 374 33.98 1.36 -7.23
N ALA A 375 34.97 2.15 -7.71
CA ALA A 375 35.21 3.52 -7.24
C ALA A 375 34.05 4.44 -7.68
N LEU A 376 33.57 4.29 -8.91
CA LEU A 376 32.43 5.07 -9.43
C LEU A 376 31.12 4.74 -8.72
N GLU A 377 30.91 3.46 -8.37
CA GLU A 377 29.76 3.02 -7.57
C GLU A 377 29.80 3.61 -6.15
N ALA A 378 30.97 3.61 -5.52
CA ALA A 378 31.14 4.23 -4.20
C ALA A 378 30.91 5.75 -4.23
N GLU A 379 31.45 6.45 -5.25
CA GLU A 379 31.20 7.88 -5.48
C GLU A 379 29.70 8.15 -5.65
N ALA A 380 29.00 7.35 -6.45
CA ALA A 380 27.56 7.48 -6.67
C ALA A 380 26.75 7.24 -5.40
N ALA A 381 27.13 6.24 -4.58
CA ALA A 381 26.47 5.92 -3.30
C ALA A 381 26.71 6.99 -2.22
N GLU A 382 27.74 7.82 -2.33
CA GLU A 382 28.01 8.93 -1.41
C GLU A 382 27.29 10.21 -1.80
N ASN A 383 27.12 10.44 -3.11
CA ASN A 383 26.53 11.67 -3.64
C ASN A 383 25.04 11.57 -3.93
N VAL A 384 24.29 10.76 -3.14
CA VAL A 384 22.85 10.63 -3.30
C VAL A 384 22.12 11.90 -2.86
N GLU A 385 21.25 12.42 -3.70
CA GLU A 385 20.30 13.47 -3.34
C GLU A 385 19.16 12.88 -2.50
N LYS A 386 18.72 13.60 -1.45
CA LYS A 386 17.66 13.16 -0.55
C LYS A 386 16.44 14.04 -0.72
N ILE A 387 15.33 13.44 -1.11
CA ILE A 387 14.03 14.09 -1.24
C ILE A 387 13.11 13.51 -0.18
N TYR A 388 12.67 14.33 0.77
CA TYR A 388 11.72 13.91 1.79
C TYR A 388 10.30 13.97 1.23
N ILE A 389 9.59 12.86 1.28
CA ILE A 389 8.21 12.74 0.80
C ILE A 389 7.30 12.56 2.01
N ARG A 390 6.34 13.46 2.18
CA ARG A 390 5.39 13.47 3.30
C ARG A 390 3.96 13.40 2.79
N MET A 391 3.10 12.83 3.59
CA MET A 391 1.66 12.84 3.32
C MET A 391 1.13 14.27 3.46
N GLY A 392 0.37 14.74 2.47
CA GLY A 392 -0.18 16.10 2.42
C GLY A 392 0.77 17.17 1.87
N ASP A 393 1.95 16.79 1.37
CA ASP A 393 2.81 17.69 0.60
C ASP A 393 2.23 17.89 -0.81
N ASP A 394 1.04 18.48 -0.91
CA ASP A 394 0.36 18.74 -2.19
C ASP A 394 0.92 19.97 -2.90
N GLU A 395 1.89 20.67 -2.32
CA GLU A 395 2.44 21.88 -2.90
C GLU A 395 3.96 21.91 -2.94
N LEU A 396 4.39 22.41 -4.06
CA LEU A 396 5.65 23.12 -4.34
C LEU A 396 6.77 22.24 -4.91
N LEU A 397 6.83 22.22 -6.23
CA LEU A 397 7.77 23.13 -6.93
C LEU A 397 7.39 23.27 -8.39
#